data_4b398cbf615f250810e2c08e47463c23
#
_entry.id   4b398cbf615f250810e2c08e47463c23
#
_cell.length_a   1.000
_cell.length_b   1.000
_cell.length_c   1.000
_cell.angle_alpha   90.00
_cell.angle_beta   90.00
_cell.angle_gamma   90.00
#
_symmetry.space_group_name_H-M   'P 1'
#
loop_
_entity.id
_entity.type
_entity.pdbx_description
1 polymer ?
#
loop_
_entity_poly.entity_id
_entity_poly.type
_entity_poly.pdbx_seq_one_letter_code
_entity_poly.pdbx_strand_id
1 'polypeptide(L)'
;MELYRSALELPAENSAAIPESTHFLQTDFWASFKEAHGWKPLRIYGTYNPADYLSSYAGTDACFTCSILTRSFSLPVVGQVSLAYIPMGVELNQTPEIMRETVAYVKFLSDFSYSLRSFLDKNTLCIRFDIPVDLVSLEERDSYRKTIPCSFAPDNIQPPDTVLVDLTVSLEEILARMKSKWRYNIRLAEKKGVQVRQASFEEIDVFYDLYKTTSQRDGIAIHHKDYYKDLLARGQKDSTSKVDLYIASYEDEPLAAIITLFAGKEAVYLYGASSNNHRNLMPAYLLQWKAMEAAKAAGCQVYDMYGIPPTDDENHPMHGLYRFKTGFGGQVVHRPGSLDIPLSPLYKFYVLGERLRNFWYKRVKKLLAGR
;
A
#
# COMPACT_ATOMS: atom_id res chain seq x y z
N MET A 1 16.69 -22.95 -0.50
CA MET A 1 16.48 -21.54 -0.91
C MET A 1 17.83 -20.85 -1.03
N GLU A 2 18.11 -20.22 -2.15
CA GLU A 2 19.32 -19.44 -2.39
C GLU A 2 18.94 -18.00 -2.72
N LEU A 3 19.74 -17.02 -2.28
CA LEU A 3 19.47 -15.59 -2.46
C LEU A 3 20.66 -14.90 -3.14
N TYR A 4 20.37 -13.95 -4.01
CA TYR A 4 21.31 -13.23 -4.85
C TYR A 4 21.02 -11.73 -4.84
N ARG A 5 22.06 -10.89 -5.02
CA ARG A 5 21.93 -9.42 -5.12
C ARG A 5 21.64 -8.95 -6.54
N SER A 6 21.89 -9.77 -7.54
CA SER A 6 21.70 -9.44 -8.94
C SER A 6 21.00 -10.58 -9.68
N ALA A 7 20.12 -10.24 -10.61
CA ALA A 7 19.50 -11.20 -11.52
C ALA A 7 20.54 -11.96 -12.37
N LEU A 8 21.71 -11.36 -12.60
CA LEU A 8 22.82 -11.98 -13.34
C LEU A 8 23.53 -13.12 -12.58
N GLU A 9 23.35 -13.17 -11.27
CA GLU A 9 23.91 -14.23 -10.40
C GLU A 9 22.99 -15.47 -10.35
N LEU A 10 21.74 -15.35 -10.82
CA LEU A 10 20.82 -16.49 -10.91
C LEU A 10 21.32 -17.54 -11.92
N PRO A 11 21.03 -18.83 -11.69
CA PRO A 11 21.24 -19.87 -12.68
C PRO A 11 20.56 -19.48 -14.01
N ALA A 12 21.22 -19.74 -15.15
CA ALA A 12 20.78 -19.29 -16.47
C ALA A 12 19.35 -19.78 -16.81
N GLU A 13 18.97 -20.95 -16.33
CA GLU A 13 17.63 -21.53 -16.48
C GLU A 13 16.55 -20.74 -15.70
N ASN A 14 16.90 -20.00 -14.66
CA ASN A 14 15.99 -19.24 -13.81
C ASN A 14 15.99 -17.74 -14.13
N SER A 15 17.02 -17.22 -14.80
CA SER A 15 17.15 -15.78 -15.07
C SER A 15 16.09 -15.23 -16.03
N ALA A 16 15.59 -16.06 -16.95
CA ALA A 16 14.53 -15.71 -17.92
C ALA A 16 13.11 -15.77 -17.29
N ALA A 17 12.97 -16.36 -16.12
CA ALA A 17 11.68 -16.63 -15.47
C ALA A 17 11.40 -15.73 -14.26
N ILE A 18 12.20 -14.68 -14.04
CA ILE A 18 11.99 -13.77 -12.89
C ILE A 18 10.63 -13.10 -13.04
N PRO A 19 9.70 -13.28 -12.10
CA PRO A 19 8.40 -12.65 -12.19
C PRO A 19 8.53 -11.14 -11.95
N GLU A 20 7.80 -10.35 -12.75
CA GLU A 20 7.63 -8.92 -12.44
C GLU A 20 6.82 -8.77 -11.16
N SER A 21 7.14 -7.73 -10.40
CA SER A 21 6.35 -7.37 -9.22
C SER A 21 4.95 -6.91 -9.64
N THR A 22 3.93 -7.41 -8.96
CA THR A 22 2.54 -7.05 -9.23
C THR A 22 2.10 -5.82 -8.44
N HIS A 23 2.78 -5.49 -7.34
CA HIS A 23 2.40 -4.39 -6.45
C HIS A 23 3.39 -3.22 -6.52
N PHE A 24 2.89 -1.99 -6.62
CA PHE A 24 3.72 -0.78 -6.74
C PHE A 24 4.78 -0.62 -5.63
N LEU A 25 4.48 -1.09 -4.41
CA LEU A 25 5.41 -1.03 -3.27
C LEU A 25 6.66 -1.90 -3.46
N GLN A 26 6.62 -2.86 -4.40
CA GLN A 26 7.73 -3.73 -4.75
C GLN A 26 8.53 -3.25 -5.96
N THR A 27 8.15 -2.13 -6.60
CA THR A 27 8.84 -1.56 -7.77
C THR A 27 10.15 -0.86 -7.40
N ASP A 28 11.06 -0.74 -8.37
CA ASP A 28 12.29 0.04 -8.22
C ASP A 28 12.01 1.54 -8.09
N PHE A 29 10.93 2.00 -8.73
CA PHE A 29 10.42 3.36 -8.54
C PHE A 29 10.17 3.67 -7.07
N TRP A 30 9.38 2.79 -6.40
CA TRP A 30 9.06 2.99 -4.99
C TRP A 30 10.29 2.87 -4.08
N ALA A 31 11.17 1.92 -4.37
CA ALA A 31 12.43 1.73 -3.65
C ALA A 31 13.31 2.99 -3.72
N SER A 32 13.52 3.55 -4.93
CA SER A 32 14.26 4.79 -5.15
C SER A 32 13.61 6.01 -4.48
N PHE A 33 12.27 6.11 -4.54
CA PHE A 33 11.54 7.16 -3.83
C PHE A 33 11.75 7.06 -2.32
N LYS A 34 11.66 5.86 -1.74
CA LYS A 34 11.85 5.64 -0.30
C LYS A 34 13.30 5.86 0.14
N GLU A 35 14.28 5.61 -0.73
CA GLU A 35 15.69 5.91 -0.48
C GLU A 35 15.91 7.41 -0.22
N ALA A 36 15.34 8.29 -1.05
CA ALA A 36 15.40 9.74 -0.86
C ALA A 36 14.73 10.20 0.45
N HIS A 37 13.88 9.35 1.05
CA HIS A 37 13.15 9.65 2.29
C HIS A 37 13.62 8.82 3.49
N GLY A 38 14.92 8.43 3.50
CA GLY A 38 15.61 7.88 4.68
C GLY A 38 15.44 6.37 4.87
N TRP A 39 15.07 5.65 3.82
CA TRP A 39 15.14 4.20 3.78
C TRP A 39 16.35 3.76 2.95
N LYS A 40 16.88 2.58 3.22
CA LYS A 40 17.93 1.95 2.43
C LYS A 40 17.33 0.75 1.70
N PRO A 41 17.15 0.84 0.38
CA PRO A 41 16.58 -0.27 -0.39
C PRO A 41 17.61 -1.37 -0.63
N LEU A 42 17.09 -2.60 -0.73
CA LEU A 42 17.83 -3.78 -1.14
C LEU A 42 16.91 -4.61 -2.02
N ARG A 43 17.32 -4.91 -3.25
CA ARG A 43 16.66 -5.87 -4.13
C ARG A 43 17.31 -7.23 -3.95
N ILE A 44 16.49 -8.27 -3.75
CA ILE A 44 16.93 -9.66 -3.66
C ILE A 44 16.21 -10.47 -4.73
N TYR A 45 16.94 -11.36 -5.32
CA TYR A 45 16.47 -12.41 -6.20
C TYR A 45 16.69 -13.75 -5.49
N GLY A 46 15.79 -14.70 -5.68
CA GLY A 46 15.93 -15.98 -4.99
C GLY A 46 15.37 -17.15 -5.78
N THR A 47 15.89 -18.32 -5.48
CA THR A 47 15.37 -19.60 -5.96
C THR A 47 14.95 -20.47 -4.80
N TYR A 48 13.93 -21.27 -4.99
CA TYR A 48 13.42 -22.22 -4.01
C TYR A 48 12.77 -23.42 -4.69
N ASN A 49 12.78 -24.56 -4.00
CA ASN A 49 12.04 -25.73 -4.44
C ASN A 49 10.64 -25.70 -3.82
N PRO A 50 9.55 -25.56 -4.61
CA PRO A 50 8.20 -25.55 -4.07
C PRO A 50 7.79 -26.84 -3.34
N ALA A 51 8.43 -27.99 -3.66
CA ALA A 51 8.20 -29.25 -2.94
C ALA A 51 8.61 -29.20 -1.47
N ASP A 52 9.49 -28.27 -1.08
CA ASP A 52 9.83 -28.04 0.33
C ASP A 52 8.65 -27.49 1.14
N TYR A 53 7.64 -26.94 0.48
CA TYR A 53 6.49 -26.25 1.08
C TYR A 53 5.15 -26.93 0.77
N LEU A 54 5.01 -27.55 -0.41
CA LEU A 54 3.81 -28.22 -0.87
C LEU A 54 4.12 -29.69 -1.23
N SER A 55 3.61 -30.63 -0.46
CA SER A 55 3.83 -32.05 -0.70
C SER A 55 3.25 -32.58 -2.03
N SER A 56 2.31 -31.87 -2.60
CA SER A 56 1.69 -32.19 -3.88
C SER A 56 2.43 -31.65 -5.10
N TYR A 57 3.50 -30.86 -4.90
CA TYR A 57 4.23 -30.24 -5.99
C TYR A 57 5.28 -31.19 -6.57
N ALA A 58 5.27 -31.36 -7.90
CA ALA A 58 6.21 -32.22 -8.63
C ALA A 58 6.96 -31.46 -9.76
N GLY A 59 7.05 -30.14 -9.64
CA GLY A 59 7.67 -29.27 -10.66
C GLY A 59 9.15 -28.98 -10.40
N THR A 60 9.69 -28.07 -11.22
CA THR A 60 11.05 -27.54 -11.12
C THR A 60 11.16 -26.44 -10.06
N ASP A 61 12.41 -26.05 -9.76
CA ASP A 61 12.67 -24.90 -8.89
C ASP A 61 11.99 -23.64 -9.44
N ALA A 62 11.48 -22.83 -8.53
CA ALA A 62 10.82 -21.55 -8.80
C ALA A 62 11.72 -20.40 -8.38
N CYS A 63 11.50 -19.21 -8.96
CA CYS A 63 12.22 -18.01 -8.60
C CYS A 63 11.28 -16.89 -8.14
N PHE A 64 11.82 -15.93 -7.41
CA PHE A 64 11.13 -14.73 -6.98
C PHE A 64 12.07 -13.52 -6.95
N THR A 65 11.50 -12.34 -6.91
CA THR A 65 12.20 -11.10 -6.59
C THR A 65 11.52 -10.41 -5.41
N CYS A 66 12.30 -9.66 -4.62
CA CYS A 66 11.77 -8.98 -3.46
C CYS A 66 12.50 -7.67 -3.20
N SER A 67 11.74 -6.59 -3.03
CA SER A 67 12.26 -5.30 -2.57
C SER A 67 12.15 -5.19 -1.05
N ILE A 68 13.26 -4.88 -0.41
CA ILE A 68 13.40 -4.76 1.04
C ILE A 68 13.81 -3.33 1.36
N LEU A 69 13.15 -2.70 2.30
CA LEU A 69 13.44 -1.36 2.77
C LEU A 69 13.98 -1.44 4.20
N THR A 70 15.22 -1.06 4.44
CA THR A 70 15.78 -1.02 5.79
C THR A 70 15.78 0.39 6.33
N ARG A 71 15.49 0.55 7.62
CA ARG A 71 15.55 1.82 8.32
C ARG A 71 16.24 1.67 9.66
N SER A 72 17.26 2.51 9.89
CA SER A 72 17.99 2.55 11.14
C SER A 72 17.44 3.64 12.06
N PHE A 73 17.47 3.37 13.36
CA PHE A 73 17.07 4.31 14.41
C PHE A 73 17.84 3.97 15.70
N SER A 74 17.90 4.93 16.62
CA SER A 74 18.57 4.74 17.91
C SER A 74 17.57 4.37 19.00
N LEU A 75 17.87 3.28 19.73
CA LEU A 75 17.17 2.95 20.96
C LEU A 75 18.00 3.40 22.17
N PRO A 76 17.37 3.97 23.20
CA PRO A 76 18.06 4.30 24.44
C PRO A 76 18.80 3.08 25.00
N VAL A 77 20.04 3.27 25.47
CA VAL A 77 20.91 2.23 26.08
C VAL A 77 21.43 1.18 25.10
N VAL A 78 20.68 0.84 24.03
CA VAL A 78 21.05 -0.21 23.06
C VAL A 78 21.93 0.35 21.93
N GLY A 79 21.73 1.62 21.57
CA GLY A 79 22.41 2.25 20.42
C GLY A 79 21.64 2.07 19.13
N GLN A 80 22.36 2.05 18.00
CA GLN A 80 21.77 2.00 16.68
C GLN A 80 21.28 0.59 16.31
N VAL A 81 20.05 0.49 15.90
CA VAL A 81 19.39 -0.73 15.43
C VAL A 81 18.66 -0.46 14.12
N SER A 82 18.26 -1.51 13.42
CA SER A 82 17.50 -1.39 12.18
C SER A 82 16.28 -2.30 12.15
N LEU A 83 15.34 -1.96 11.30
CA LEU A 83 14.19 -2.75 10.89
C LEU A 83 14.30 -3.02 9.40
N ALA A 84 14.16 -4.27 8.96
CA ALA A 84 13.95 -4.61 7.56
C ALA A 84 12.45 -4.73 7.30
N TYR A 85 11.96 -4.06 6.26
CA TYR A 85 10.54 -4.05 5.91
C TYR A 85 10.34 -4.52 4.47
N ILE A 86 9.42 -5.43 4.28
CA ILE A 86 9.05 -6.01 3.00
C ILE A 86 7.57 -5.69 2.74
N PRO A 87 7.30 -4.60 2.02
CA PRO A 87 5.93 -4.22 1.70
C PRO A 87 5.31 -5.18 0.70
N MET A 88 4.13 -5.71 0.98
CA MET A 88 3.36 -6.55 0.05
C MET A 88 4.23 -7.64 -0.62
N GLY A 89 4.97 -8.39 0.19
CA GLY A 89 5.91 -9.42 -0.30
C GLY A 89 6.19 -10.49 0.77
N VAL A 90 6.78 -11.63 0.43
CA VAL A 90 7.33 -12.02 -0.88
C VAL A 90 6.21 -12.57 -1.76
N GLU A 91 6.09 -12.07 -3.00
CA GLU A 91 5.13 -12.62 -3.98
C GLU A 91 5.69 -13.89 -4.62
N LEU A 92 4.91 -14.96 -4.59
CA LEU A 92 5.24 -16.26 -5.18
C LEU A 92 4.37 -16.51 -6.42
N ASN A 93 4.55 -15.70 -7.46
CA ASN A 93 3.68 -15.69 -8.64
C ASN A 93 3.72 -17.01 -9.44
N GLN A 94 4.81 -17.79 -9.34
CA GLN A 94 4.92 -19.10 -9.99
C GLN A 94 4.25 -20.22 -9.18
N THR A 95 4.04 -20.05 -7.89
CA THR A 95 3.40 -21.02 -6.99
C THR A 95 2.50 -20.32 -5.98
N PRO A 96 1.41 -19.66 -6.45
CA PRO A 96 0.52 -18.90 -5.57
C PRO A 96 -0.20 -19.77 -4.52
N GLU A 97 -0.21 -21.08 -4.70
CA GLU A 97 -0.77 -22.05 -3.75
C GLU A 97 -0.04 -22.00 -2.41
N ILE A 98 1.29 -21.79 -2.41
CA ILE A 98 2.07 -21.64 -1.18
C ILE A 98 1.54 -20.47 -0.35
N MET A 99 1.21 -19.35 -0.98
CA MET A 99 0.70 -18.16 -0.28
C MET A 99 -0.69 -18.39 0.32
N ARG A 100 -1.52 -19.25 -0.30
CA ARG A 100 -2.85 -19.61 0.19
C ARG A 100 -2.79 -20.59 1.36
N GLU A 101 -1.78 -21.47 1.38
CA GLU A 101 -1.51 -22.43 2.45
C GLU A 101 -0.73 -21.74 3.57
N THR A 102 -1.40 -21.26 4.60
CA THR A 102 -0.82 -20.42 5.67
C THR A 102 0.45 -21.01 6.28
N VAL A 103 0.45 -22.31 6.58
CA VAL A 103 1.61 -23.00 7.19
C VAL A 103 2.78 -23.05 6.21
N ALA A 104 2.53 -23.36 4.94
CA ALA A 104 3.52 -23.38 3.87
C ALA A 104 4.15 -22.00 3.66
N TYR A 105 3.31 -20.96 3.61
CA TYR A 105 3.78 -19.61 3.40
C TYR A 105 4.61 -19.07 4.58
N VAL A 106 4.18 -19.31 5.81
CA VAL A 106 4.96 -18.93 7.00
C VAL A 106 6.28 -19.68 7.07
N LYS A 107 6.30 -20.97 6.71
CA LYS A 107 7.56 -21.73 6.58
C LYS A 107 8.47 -21.08 5.54
N PHE A 108 7.94 -20.74 4.35
CA PHE A 108 8.67 -20.02 3.31
C PHE A 108 9.26 -18.69 3.84
N LEU A 109 8.45 -17.84 4.49
CA LEU A 109 8.91 -16.57 5.05
C LEU A 109 9.99 -16.76 6.13
N SER A 110 9.91 -17.83 6.90
CA SER A 110 10.91 -18.16 7.91
C SER A 110 12.24 -18.58 7.28
N ASP A 111 12.23 -19.46 6.27
CA ASP A 111 13.41 -19.90 5.54
C ASP A 111 14.04 -18.73 4.76
N PHE A 112 13.20 -17.88 4.14
CA PHE A 112 13.63 -16.65 3.49
C PHE A 112 14.31 -15.69 4.48
N SER A 113 13.71 -15.49 5.65
CA SER A 113 14.27 -14.62 6.70
C SER A 113 15.60 -15.12 7.21
N TYR A 114 15.76 -16.44 7.35
CA TYR A 114 17.04 -17.06 7.73
C TYR A 114 18.12 -16.79 6.68
N SER A 115 17.82 -17.03 5.40
CA SER A 115 18.75 -16.80 4.29
C SER A 115 19.06 -15.30 4.11
N LEU A 116 18.06 -14.44 4.28
CA LEU A 116 18.21 -12.98 4.13
C LEU A 116 19.10 -12.36 5.22
N ARG A 117 19.26 -13.00 6.35
CA ARG A 117 20.02 -12.47 7.49
C ARG A 117 21.46 -12.06 7.13
N SER A 118 22.10 -12.78 6.20
CA SER A 118 23.48 -12.49 5.74
C SER A 118 23.56 -11.20 4.89
N PHE A 119 22.44 -10.72 4.37
CA PHE A 119 22.33 -9.50 3.55
C PHE A 119 21.97 -8.26 4.36
N LEU A 120 21.54 -8.45 5.61
CA LEU A 120 21.08 -7.38 6.50
C LEU A 120 22.18 -6.96 7.49
N ASP A 121 22.02 -5.77 8.06
CA ASP A 121 22.90 -5.30 9.14
C ASP A 121 22.75 -6.20 10.37
N LYS A 122 23.87 -6.47 11.07
CA LYS A 122 23.92 -7.36 12.25
C LYS A 122 23.00 -6.90 13.40
N ASN A 123 22.68 -5.62 13.45
CA ASN A 123 21.80 -4.99 14.44
C ASN A 123 20.33 -4.91 13.99
N THR A 124 19.95 -5.62 12.93
CA THR A 124 18.55 -5.72 12.49
C THR A 124 17.73 -6.49 13.53
N LEU A 125 16.67 -5.85 14.04
CA LEU A 125 15.82 -6.41 15.11
C LEU A 125 14.87 -7.48 14.60
N CYS A 126 14.22 -7.22 13.46
CA CYS A 126 13.27 -8.13 12.82
C CYS A 126 13.13 -7.81 11.34
N ILE A 127 12.52 -8.75 10.62
CA ILE A 127 11.96 -8.52 9.29
C ILE A 127 10.46 -8.41 9.44
N ARG A 128 9.88 -7.30 8.98
CA ARG A 128 8.44 -7.04 8.95
C ARG A 128 7.92 -7.22 7.54
N PHE A 129 6.93 -8.07 7.38
CA PHE A 129 6.27 -8.37 6.12
C PHE A 129 4.84 -7.82 6.12
N ASP A 130 4.42 -7.12 5.09
CA ASP A 130 3.00 -6.99 4.79
C ASP A 130 2.62 -8.14 3.87
N ILE A 131 1.72 -9.00 4.34
CA ILE A 131 1.36 -10.23 3.65
C ILE A 131 0.43 -9.91 2.47
N PRO A 132 0.81 -10.25 1.21
CA PRO A 132 0.06 -9.91 0.00
C PRO A 132 -1.04 -10.95 -0.29
N VAL A 133 -1.85 -11.29 0.70
CA VAL A 133 -2.96 -12.23 0.55
C VAL A 133 -4.27 -11.48 0.73
N ASP A 134 -5.05 -11.43 -0.35
CA ASP A 134 -6.35 -10.78 -0.37
C ASP A 134 -7.44 -11.74 0.12
N LEU A 135 -8.13 -11.36 1.19
CA LEU A 135 -9.21 -12.11 1.81
C LEU A 135 -10.50 -11.29 1.70
N VAL A 136 -11.64 -11.96 1.49
CA VAL A 136 -12.89 -11.27 1.17
C VAL A 136 -13.75 -10.96 2.40
N SER A 137 -13.37 -11.47 3.56
CA SER A 137 -14.08 -11.19 4.82
C SER A 137 -13.14 -11.10 6.02
N LEU A 138 -13.64 -10.50 7.11
CA LEU A 138 -12.92 -10.45 8.40
C LEU A 138 -12.80 -11.82 9.03
N GLU A 139 -13.81 -12.70 8.83
CA GLU A 139 -13.76 -14.07 9.32
C GLU A 139 -12.64 -14.86 8.66
N GLU A 140 -12.47 -14.74 7.34
CA GLU A 140 -11.36 -15.34 6.61
C GLU A 140 -10.02 -14.80 7.12
N ARG A 141 -9.91 -13.47 7.30
CA ARG A 141 -8.71 -12.86 7.87
C ARG A 141 -8.38 -13.39 9.25
N ASP A 142 -9.36 -13.45 10.13
CA ASP A 142 -9.17 -13.92 11.50
C ASP A 142 -8.82 -15.42 11.53
N SER A 143 -9.44 -16.21 10.66
CA SER A 143 -9.09 -17.61 10.47
C SER A 143 -7.66 -17.79 9.97
N TYR A 144 -7.29 -17.04 8.91
CA TYR A 144 -5.92 -17.03 8.38
C TYR A 144 -4.90 -16.63 9.44
N ARG A 145 -5.16 -15.59 10.22
CA ARG A 145 -4.27 -15.13 11.29
C ARG A 145 -4.10 -16.13 12.43
N LYS A 146 -5.13 -16.88 12.78
CA LYS A 146 -5.08 -17.90 13.85
C LYS A 146 -4.17 -19.09 13.51
N THR A 147 -3.98 -19.39 12.23
CA THR A 147 -3.11 -20.47 11.77
C THR A 147 -1.63 -20.06 11.67
N ILE A 148 -1.34 -18.76 11.79
CA ILE A 148 0.04 -18.24 11.73
C ILE A 148 0.74 -18.42 13.09
N PRO A 149 1.83 -19.18 13.18
CA PRO A 149 2.56 -19.42 14.44
C PRO A 149 3.52 -18.27 14.81
N CYS A 150 3.41 -17.12 14.17
CA CYS A 150 4.26 -15.94 14.37
C CYS A 150 3.47 -14.77 14.96
N SER A 151 4.19 -13.74 15.40
CA SER A 151 3.57 -12.55 15.99
C SER A 151 3.27 -11.50 14.93
N PHE A 152 2.04 -10.98 14.92
CA PHE A 152 1.72 -9.78 14.16
C PHE A 152 2.32 -8.54 14.82
N ALA A 153 2.74 -7.60 13.98
CA ALA A 153 3.25 -6.31 14.42
C ALA A 153 2.20 -5.54 15.23
N PRO A 154 2.62 -4.72 16.20
CA PRO A 154 1.69 -3.88 16.98
C PRO A 154 0.92 -2.86 16.13
N ASP A 155 1.51 -2.42 15.02
CA ASP A 155 0.89 -1.56 14.01
C ASP A 155 1.28 -2.03 12.61
N ASN A 156 0.35 -1.88 11.66
CA ASN A 156 0.61 -2.09 10.25
C ASN A 156 1.33 -0.86 9.66
N ILE A 157 2.29 -1.09 8.77
CA ILE A 157 2.94 0.00 8.03
C ILE A 157 2.02 0.47 6.90
N GLN A 158 1.42 -0.48 6.17
CA GLN A 158 0.39 -0.20 5.17
C GLN A 158 -0.99 -0.54 5.71
N PRO A 159 -2.04 0.16 5.24
CA PRO A 159 -3.41 -0.23 5.56
C PRO A 159 -3.69 -1.65 5.05
N PRO A 160 -4.14 -2.57 5.92
CA PRO A 160 -4.44 -3.93 5.49
C PRO A 160 -5.78 -4.04 4.74
N ASP A 161 -6.67 -3.08 4.94
CA ASP A 161 -8.01 -3.09 4.37
C ASP A 161 -8.09 -2.07 3.23
N THR A 162 -8.64 -2.48 2.07
CA THR A 162 -8.80 -1.62 0.89
C THR A 162 -10.04 -1.97 0.08
N VAL A 163 -10.28 -1.19 -1.00
CA VAL A 163 -11.34 -1.45 -1.98
C VAL A 163 -10.69 -1.53 -3.36
N LEU A 164 -10.81 -2.66 -4.02
CA LEU A 164 -10.30 -2.90 -5.37
C LEU A 164 -11.44 -2.79 -6.40
N VAL A 165 -11.34 -1.83 -7.30
CA VAL A 165 -12.27 -1.66 -8.41
C VAL A 165 -11.71 -2.35 -9.63
N ASP A 166 -12.47 -3.30 -10.18
CA ASP A 166 -12.13 -4.01 -11.42
C ASP A 166 -12.30 -3.09 -12.63
N LEU A 167 -11.20 -2.79 -13.31
CA LEU A 167 -11.16 -1.99 -14.53
C LEU A 167 -11.15 -2.83 -15.82
N THR A 168 -11.21 -4.15 -15.75
CA THR A 168 -11.21 -5.02 -16.94
C THR A 168 -12.53 -4.93 -17.72
N VAL A 169 -13.63 -4.62 -17.04
CA VAL A 169 -14.98 -4.46 -17.61
C VAL A 169 -15.20 -3.07 -18.25
N SER A 170 -16.28 -2.85 -18.97
CA SER A 170 -16.59 -1.57 -19.61
C SER A 170 -16.80 -0.43 -18.60
N LEU A 171 -16.64 0.83 -19.03
CA LEU A 171 -16.88 2.00 -18.17
C LEU A 171 -18.34 2.06 -17.69
N GLU A 172 -19.29 1.65 -18.55
CA GLU A 172 -20.71 1.55 -18.22
C GLU A 172 -20.94 0.53 -17.12
N GLU A 173 -20.24 -0.60 -17.17
CA GLU A 173 -20.35 -1.64 -16.15
C GLU A 173 -19.71 -1.21 -14.83
N ILE A 174 -18.56 -0.54 -14.86
CA ILE A 174 -17.95 0.05 -13.65
C ILE A 174 -18.94 1.01 -12.99
N LEU A 175 -19.55 1.91 -13.76
CA LEU A 175 -20.59 2.82 -13.26
C LEU A 175 -21.80 2.05 -12.70
N ALA A 176 -22.26 1.00 -13.38
CA ALA A 176 -23.42 0.21 -12.96
C ALA A 176 -23.19 -0.47 -11.59
N ARG A 177 -21.96 -0.90 -11.30
CA ARG A 177 -21.56 -1.51 -10.01
C ARG A 177 -21.51 -0.50 -8.86
N MET A 178 -21.41 0.80 -9.14
CA MET A 178 -21.41 1.85 -8.10
C MET A 178 -22.79 1.96 -7.42
N LYS A 179 -22.81 2.37 -6.15
CA LYS A 179 -24.06 2.76 -5.48
C LYS A 179 -24.78 3.85 -6.29
N SER A 180 -26.13 3.81 -6.35
CA SER A 180 -26.94 4.76 -7.12
C SER A 180 -26.63 6.23 -6.81
N LYS A 181 -26.42 6.54 -5.53
CA LYS A 181 -26.04 7.88 -5.06
C LYS A 181 -24.68 8.34 -5.61
N TRP A 182 -23.71 7.43 -5.84
CA TRP A 182 -22.40 7.77 -6.42
C TRP A 182 -22.55 8.15 -7.89
N ARG A 183 -23.27 7.35 -8.67
CA ARG A 183 -23.60 7.68 -10.07
C ARG A 183 -24.32 9.02 -10.18
N TYR A 184 -25.27 9.28 -9.28
CA TYR A 184 -25.98 10.55 -9.21
C TYR A 184 -25.01 11.70 -8.91
N ASN A 185 -24.12 11.55 -7.91
CA ASN A 185 -23.18 12.59 -7.51
C ASN A 185 -22.16 12.92 -8.61
N ILE A 186 -21.68 11.92 -9.36
CA ILE A 186 -20.81 12.12 -10.51
C ILE A 186 -21.50 12.98 -11.56
N ARG A 187 -22.71 12.60 -11.97
CA ARG A 187 -23.51 13.37 -12.95
C ARG A 187 -23.89 14.77 -12.46
N LEU A 188 -24.17 14.88 -11.15
CA LEU A 188 -24.46 16.17 -10.53
C LEU A 188 -23.28 17.13 -10.62
N ALA A 189 -22.08 16.65 -10.31
CA ALA A 189 -20.87 17.45 -10.37
C ALA A 189 -20.62 17.96 -11.81
N GLU A 190 -20.71 17.08 -12.81
CA GLU A 190 -20.60 17.47 -14.23
C GLU A 190 -21.65 18.50 -14.63
N LYS A 191 -22.93 18.25 -14.30
CA LYS A 191 -24.05 19.15 -14.62
C LYS A 191 -23.89 20.52 -13.95
N LYS A 192 -23.24 20.56 -12.76
CA LYS A 192 -23.01 21.80 -12.01
C LYS A 192 -21.76 22.56 -12.46
N GLY A 193 -21.04 22.05 -13.46
CA GLY A 193 -19.88 22.71 -14.04
C GLY A 193 -18.55 22.43 -13.32
N VAL A 194 -18.49 21.39 -12.47
CA VAL A 194 -17.20 20.95 -11.92
C VAL A 194 -16.37 20.37 -13.06
N GLN A 195 -15.14 20.87 -13.19
CA GLN A 195 -14.18 20.43 -14.19
C GLN A 195 -13.04 19.66 -13.52
N VAL A 196 -12.63 18.54 -14.13
CA VAL A 196 -11.51 17.75 -13.66
C VAL A 196 -10.43 17.74 -14.74
N ARG A 197 -9.22 18.02 -14.34
CA ARG A 197 -8.05 17.96 -15.21
C ARG A 197 -6.87 17.30 -14.54
N GLN A 198 -5.99 16.74 -15.34
CA GLN A 198 -4.63 16.42 -14.91
C GLN A 198 -3.85 17.73 -14.75
N ALA A 199 -3.13 17.85 -13.63
CA ALA A 199 -2.35 19.03 -13.31
C ALA A 199 -0.86 18.74 -13.42
N SER A 200 -0.06 19.78 -13.61
CA SER A 200 1.40 19.68 -13.57
C SER A 200 1.88 19.48 -12.12
N PHE A 201 3.08 18.89 -11.95
CA PHE A 201 3.67 18.71 -10.61
C PHE A 201 4.04 20.06 -9.96
N GLU A 202 4.16 21.12 -10.75
CA GLU A 202 4.40 22.48 -10.27
C GLU A 202 3.19 23.05 -9.50
N GLU A 203 2.00 22.51 -9.76
CA GLU A 203 0.77 22.87 -9.06
C GLU A 203 0.59 22.15 -7.70
N ILE A 204 1.66 21.54 -7.19
CA ILE A 204 1.66 20.84 -5.90
C ILE A 204 1.16 21.71 -4.74
N ASP A 205 1.33 23.03 -4.82
CA ASP A 205 0.85 23.96 -3.81
C ASP A 205 -0.67 23.91 -3.68
N VAL A 206 -1.41 23.79 -4.79
CA VAL A 206 -2.88 23.65 -4.80
C VAL A 206 -3.30 22.37 -4.05
N PHE A 207 -2.64 21.24 -4.37
CA PHE A 207 -2.89 19.98 -3.67
C PHE A 207 -2.58 20.11 -2.19
N TYR A 208 -1.41 20.68 -1.84
CA TYR A 208 -0.95 20.72 -0.46
C TYR A 208 -1.82 21.62 0.44
N ASP A 209 -2.35 22.73 -0.09
CA ASP A 209 -3.26 23.61 0.64
C ASP A 209 -4.62 22.94 0.90
N LEU A 210 -5.18 22.24 -0.09
CA LEU A 210 -6.35 21.40 0.09
C LEU A 210 -6.08 20.27 1.09
N TYR A 211 -4.85 19.71 1.07
CA TYR A 211 -4.50 18.59 1.94
C TYR A 211 -4.31 19.03 3.40
N LYS A 212 -3.78 20.25 3.64
CA LYS A 212 -3.76 20.87 4.98
C LYS A 212 -5.19 21.05 5.52
N THR A 213 -6.10 21.54 4.68
CA THR A 213 -7.53 21.69 5.05
C THR A 213 -8.14 20.33 5.43
N THR A 214 -7.87 19.31 4.62
CA THR A 214 -8.33 17.94 4.88
C THR A 214 -7.72 17.39 6.17
N SER A 215 -6.40 17.57 6.37
CA SER A 215 -5.68 17.13 7.56
C SER A 215 -6.25 17.73 8.85
N GLN A 216 -6.55 19.01 8.85
CA GLN A 216 -7.13 19.71 9.99
C GLN A 216 -8.56 19.22 10.30
N ARG A 217 -9.37 19.06 9.24
CA ARG A 217 -10.75 18.58 9.37
C ARG A 217 -10.84 17.15 9.87
N ASP A 218 -10.03 16.26 9.30
CA ASP A 218 -10.14 14.81 9.52
C ASP A 218 -9.16 14.29 10.59
N GLY A 219 -8.28 15.16 11.11
CA GLY A 219 -7.33 14.82 12.17
C GLY A 219 -6.21 13.86 11.73
N ILE A 220 -5.84 13.88 10.44
CA ILE A 220 -4.79 13.01 9.89
C ILE A 220 -3.44 13.71 9.84
N ALA A 221 -2.35 12.95 10.03
CA ALA A 221 -1.00 13.44 9.83
C ALA A 221 -0.63 13.43 8.34
N ILE A 222 0.04 14.47 7.87
CA ILE A 222 0.53 14.58 6.50
C ILE A 222 2.04 14.80 6.48
N HIS A 223 2.69 14.39 5.39
CA HIS A 223 4.12 14.67 5.17
C HIS A 223 4.34 16.14 4.82
N HIS A 224 5.60 16.58 4.85
CA HIS A 224 5.99 17.87 4.31
C HIS A 224 5.75 17.93 2.78
N LYS A 225 5.47 19.12 2.24
CA LYS A 225 5.15 19.32 0.82
C LYS A 225 6.15 18.67 -0.13
N ASP A 226 7.44 18.75 0.21
CA ASP A 226 8.52 18.24 -0.65
C ASP A 226 8.45 16.72 -0.87
N TYR A 227 7.84 15.95 0.06
CA TYR A 227 7.60 14.53 -0.11
C TYR A 227 6.68 14.26 -1.31
N TYR A 228 5.58 15.00 -1.42
CA TYR A 228 4.62 14.85 -2.53
C TYR A 228 5.16 15.41 -3.83
N LYS A 229 5.92 16.50 -3.75
CA LYS A 229 6.59 17.11 -4.91
C LYS A 229 7.63 16.16 -5.51
N ASP A 230 8.46 15.52 -4.68
CA ASP A 230 9.44 14.52 -5.14
C ASP A 230 8.75 13.30 -5.75
N LEU A 231 7.66 12.81 -5.13
CA LEU A 231 6.87 11.70 -5.67
C LEU A 231 6.35 11.98 -7.09
N LEU A 232 5.74 13.14 -7.30
CA LEU A 232 5.23 13.58 -8.61
C LEU A 232 6.36 13.77 -9.62
N ALA A 233 7.45 14.45 -9.23
CA ALA A 233 8.57 14.72 -10.11
C ALA A 233 9.29 13.44 -10.58
N ARG A 234 9.37 12.42 -9.71
CA ARG A 234 9.94 11.11 -10.07
C ARG A 234 8.98 10.35 -10.99
N GLY A 235 7.69 10.33 -10.69
CA GLY A 235 6.70 9.63 -11.50
C GLY A 235 6.53 10.17 -12.91
N GLN A 236 6.94 11.44 -13.17
CA GLN A 236 6.99 12.00 -14.53
C GLN A 236 8.19 11.53 -15.35
N LYS A 237 9.25 11.03 -14.70
CA LYS A 237 10.52 10.64 -15.35
C LYS A 237 10.67 9.12 -15.42
N ASP A 238 9.92 8.39 -14.64
CA ASP A 238 10.01 6.93 -14.59
C ASP A 238 9.26 6.30 -15.77
N SER A 239 9.83 5.24 -16.34
CA SER A 239 9.26 4.54 -17.49
C SER A 239 8.28 3.42 -17.11
N THR A 240 8.31 2.99 -15.86
CA THR A 240 7.54 1.84 -15.35
C THR A 240 6.41 2.22 -14.40
N SER A 241 6.56 3.40 -13.76
CA SER A 241 5.60 3.91 -12.79
C SER A 241 5.33 5.38 -13.05
N LYS A 242 4.06 5.72 -13.23
CA LYS A 242 3.62 7.09 -13.44
C LYS A 242 2.89 7.61 -12.20
N VAL A 243 3.08 8.89 -11.86
CA VAL A 243 2.33 9.54 -10.78
C VAL A 243 1.69 10.80 -11.30
N ASP A 244 0.36 10.84 -11.24
CA ASP A 244 -0.45 11.95 -11.73
C ASP A 244 -1.12 12.70 -10.58
N LEU A 245 -1.19 14.01 -10.73
CA LEU A 245 -2.01 14.91 -9.94
C LEU A 245 -3.27 15.26 -10.74
N TYR A 246 -4.45 15.04 -10.16
CA TYR A 246 -5.72 15.50 -10.72
C TYR A 246 -6.32 16.54 -9.80
N ILE A 247 -6.90 17.60 -10.38
CA ILE A 247 -7.58 18.68 -9.67
C ILE A 247 -8.99 18.81 -10.22
N ALA A 248 -9.97 18.87 -9.32
CA ALA A 248 -11.34 19.24 -9.59
C ALA A 248 -11.58 20.69 -9.17
N SER A 249 -12.08 21.53 -10.08
CA SER A 249 -12.34 22.96 -9.86
C SER A 249 -13.77 23.33 -10.26
N TYR A 250 -14.24 24.42 -9.69
CA TYR A 250 -15.49 25.09 -10.08
C TYR A 250 -15.22 26.60 -10.11
N GLU A 251 -15.56 27.28 -11.22
CA GLU A 251 -15.27 28.72 -11.41
C GLU A 251 -13.83 29.11 -11.01
N ASP A 252 -12.87 28.30 -11.48
CA ASP A 252 -11.43 28.42 -11.19
C ASP A 252 -11.02 28.17 -9.73
N GLU A 253 -11.97 27.93 -8.81
CA GLU A 253 -11.66 27.54 -7.43
C GLU A 253 -11.35 26.05 -7.35
N PRO A 254 -10.17 25.62 -6.86
CA PRO A 254 -9.85 24.21 -6.62
C PRO A 254 -10.65 23.65 -5.44
N LEU A 255 -11.43 22.60 -5.68
CA LEU A 255 -12.32 22.00 -4.68
C LEU A 255 -11.85 20.65 -4.16
N ALA A 256 -11.16 19.86 -4.99
CA ALA A 256 -10.59 18.59 -4.60
C ALA A 256 -9.37 18.27 -5.46
N ALA A 257 -8.44 17.51 -4.90
CA ALA A 257 -7.27 17.03 -5.63
C ALA A 257 -6.87 15.63 -5.17
N ILE A 258 -6.35 14.82 -6.09
CA ILE A 258 -5.83 13.48 -5.78
C ILE A 258 -4.49 13.24 -6.47
N ILE A 259 -3.66 12.43 -5.81
CA ILE A 259 -2.44 11.86 -6.39
C ILE A 259 -2.71 10.37 -6.62
N THR A 260 -2.59 9.95 -7.88
CA THR A 260 -2.76 8.56 -8.31
C THR A 260 -1.45 8.04 -8.87
N LEU A 261 -1.04 6.85 -8.44
CA LEU A 261 0.13 6.15 -8.95
C LEU A 261 -0.32 5.03 -9.88
N PHE A 262 0.36 4.86 -11.00
CA PHE A 262 0.14 3.81 -12.01
C PHE A 262 1.41 2.97 -12.08
N ALA A 263 1.30 1.68 -11.87
CA ALA A 263 2.40 0.73 -11.97
C ALA A 263 1.91 -0.61 -12.52
N GLY A 264 2.46 -1.06 -13.62
CA GLY A 264 2.03 -2.29 -14.28
C GLY A 264 0.52 -2.27 -14.60
N LYS A 265 -0.23 -3.19 -14.01
CA LYS A 265 -1.68 -3.32 -14.19
C LYS A 265 -2.52 -2.65 -13.09
N GLU A 266 -1.88 -1.99 -12.16
CA GLU A 266 -2.53 -1.36 -11.01
C GLU A 266 -2.47 0.16 -11.09
N ALA A 267 -3.57 0.83 -10.74
CA ALA A 267 -3.58 2.24 -10.40
C ALA A 267 -4.03 2.40 -8.95
N VAL A 268 -3.35 3.26 -8.18
CA VAL A 268 -3.59 3.42 -6.74
C VAL A 268 -3.91 4.86 -6.39
N TYR A 269 -5.03 5.06 -5.72
CA TYR A 269 -5.40 6.35 -5.11
C TYR A 269 -4.59 6.58 -3.83
N LEU A 270 -3.38 7.14 -3.96
CA LEU A 270 -2.46 7.30 -2.83
C LEU A 270 -2.86 8.39 -1.84
N TYR A 271 -3.21 9.57 -2.35
CA TYR A 271 -3.52 10.73 -1.52
C TYR A 271 -4.70 11.51 -2.08
N GLY A 272 -5.57 11.99 -1.20
CA GLY A 272 -6.73 12.78 -1.58
C GLY A 272 -6.99 13.93 -0.63
N ALA A 273 -7.39 15.05 -1.21
CA ALA A 273 -7.65 16.30 -0.54
C ALA A 273 -8.96 16.90 -1.01
N SER A 274 -9.65 17.64 -0.13
CA SER A 274 -10.84 18.38 -0.51
C SER A 274 -11.04 19.63 0.33
N SER A 275 -11.55 20.67 -0.31
CA SER A 275 -11.99 21.91 0.31
C SER A 275 -13.20 21.67 1.23
N ASN A 276 -13.46 22.62 2.11
CA ASN A 276 -14.73 22.72 2.82
C ASN A 276 -15.78 23.50 2.04
N ASN A 277 -15.36 24.24 1.00
CA ASN A 277 -16.24 25.02 0.13
C ASN A 277 -16.94 24.12 -0.89
N HIS A 278 -18.11 24.51 -1.32
CA HIS A 278 -18.86 23.90 -2.43
C HIS A 278 -18.97 22.36 -2.38
N ARG A 279 -18.96 21.76 -1.18
CA ARG A 279 -19.06 20.29 -1.00
C ARG A 279 -20.34 19.70 -1.61
N ASN A 280 -21.40 20.51 -1.71
CA ASN A 280 -22.67 20.17 -2.35
C ASN A 280 -22.55 19.96 -3.87
N LEU A 281 -21.46 20.40 -4.50
CA LEU A 281 -21.15 20.14 -5.91
C LEU A 281 -20.53 18.75 -6.15
N MET A 282 -20.23 17.99 -5.09
CA MET A 282 -19.71 16.62 -5.14
C MET A 282 -18.40 16.44 -5.94
N PRO A 283 -17.42 17.37 -5.88
CA PRO A 283 -16.23 17.35 -6.75
C PRO A 283 -15.40 16.07 -6.59
N ALA A 284 -15.27 15.52 -5.36
CA ALA A 284 -14.49 14.31 -5.12
C ALA A 284 -15.04 13.07 -5.83
N TYR A 285 -16.34 12.99 -6.09
CA TYR A 285 -16.96 11.87 -6.79
C TYR A 285 -16.58 11.88 -8.27
N LEU A 286 -16.68 13.03 -8.92
CA LEU A 286 -16.27 13.20 -10.31
C LEU A 286 -14.78 13.00 -10.47
N LEU A 287 -13.99 13.52 -9.53
CA LEU A 287 -12.53 13.41 -9.53
C LEU A 287 -12.07 11.94 -9.51
N GLN A 288 -12.64 11.12 -8.62
CA GLN A 288 -12.35 9.67 -8.57
C GLN A 288 -12.77 8.96 -9.85
N TRP A 289 -13.95 9.31 -10.40
CA TRP A 289 -14.42 8.73 -11.65
C TRP A 289 -13.43 9.02 -12.80
N LYS A 290 -13.03 10.28 -12.96
CA LYS A 290 -12.05 10.68 -14.00
C LYS A 290 -10.69 10.00 -13.83
N ALA A 291 -10.25 9.77 -12.61
CA ALA A 291 -9.03 9.00 -12.35
C ALA A 291 -9.18 7.52 -12.74
N MET A 292 -10.34 6.90 -12.49
CA MET A 292 -10.63 5.52 -12.95
C MET A 292 -10.69 5.41 -14.48
N GLU A 293 -11.32 6.39 -15.15
CA GLU A 293 -11.32 6.48 -16.63
C GLU A 293 -9.88 6.57 -17.16
N ALA A 294 -9.05 7.42 -16.57
CA ALA A 294 -7.63 7.56 -16.95
C ALA A 294 -6.83 6.28 -16.68
N ALA A 295 -7.07 5.62 -15.55
CA ALA A 295 -6.41 4.35 -15.20
C ALA A 295 -6.76 3.25 -16.21
N LYS A 296 -8.03 3.12 -16.56
CA LYS A 296 -8.47 2.16 -17.59
C LYS A 296 -7.86 2.47 -18.96
N ALA A 297 -7.84 3.76 -19.36
CA ALA A 297 -7.23 4.19 -20.62
C ALA A 297 -5.72 3.94 -20.66
N ALA A 298 -5.04 3.96 -19.51
CA ALA A 298 -3.64 3.60 -19.36
C ALA A 298 -3.36 2.07 -19.36
N GLY A 299 -4.42 1.24 -19.45
CA GLY A 299 -4.29 -0.21 -19.47
C GLY A 299 -4.26 -0.89 -18.10
N CYS A 300 -4.53 -0.15 -17.02
CA CYS A 300 -4.67 -0.74 -15.70
C CYS A 300 -5.90 -1.66 -15.64
N GLN A 301 -5.77 -2.74 -14.91
CA GLN A 301 -6.84 -3.72 -14.70
C GLN A 301 -7.52 -3.56 -13.34
N VAL A 302 -6.86 -2.91 -12.38
CA VAL A 302 -7.33 -2.68 -11.03
C VAL A 302 -7.11 -1.22 -10.64
N TYR A 303 -8.10 -0.62 -9.97
CA TYR A 303 -7.96 0.66 -9.28
C TYR A 303 -8.09 0.42 -7.78
N ASP A 304 -6.96 0.52 -7.06
CA ASP A 304 -6.92 0.38 -5.61
C ASP A 304 -7.29 1.73 -4.96
N MET A 305 -8.44 1.77 -4.30
CA MET A 305 -8.89 2.95 -3.56
C MET A 305 -8.02 3.22 -2.30
N TYR A 306 -7.11 2.30 -1.98
CA TYR A 306 -6.23 2.33 -0.80
C TYR A 306 -6.99 2.39 0.53
N GLY A 307 -6.27 2.42 1.64
CA GLY A 307 -6.73 2.24 3.01
C GLY A 307 -8.15 2.68 3.38
N ILE A 308 -8.89 1.76 3.98
CA ILE A 308 -10.20 1.97 4.59
C ILE A 308 -10.19 1.46 6.04
N PRO A 309 -11.13 1.87 6.91
CA PRO A 309 -11.43 1.14 8.13
C PRO A 309 -11.89 -0.29 7.84
N PRO A 310 -11.67 -1.24 8.77
CA PRO A 310 -11.99 -2.65 8.53
C PRO A 310 -13.50 -2.93 8.41
N THR A 311 -14.35 -2.07 8.95
CA THR A 311 -15.81 -2.26 9.02
C THR A 311 -16.58 -0.98 8.73
N ASP A 312 -17.87 -1.13 8.42
CA ASP A 312 -18.86 -0.04 8.30
C ASP A 312 -19.40 0.37 9.69
N ASP A 313 -18.51 0.55 10.67
CA ASP A 313 -18.90 1.03 12.00
C ASP A 313 -19.11 2.54 11.97
N GLU A 314 -20.36 2.97 12.20
CA GLU A 314 -20.76 4.39 12.22
C GLU A 314 -20.03 5.20 13.29
N ASN A 315 -19.56 4.56 14.37
CA ASN A 315 -18.78 5.19 15.43
C ASN A 315 -17.29 5.34 15.09
N HIS A 316 -16.82 4.69 14.01
CA HIS A 316 -15.42 4.78 13.61
C HIS A 316 -15.11 6.19 13.06
N PRO A 317 -14.03 6.88 13.53
CA PRO A 317 -13.72 8.25 13.09
C PRO A 317 -13.58 8.40 11.56
N MET A 318 -13.21 7.32 10.85
CA MET A 318 -13.06 7.28 9.40
C MET A 318 -14.24 6.60 8.67
N HIS A 319 -15.41 6.43 9.31
CA HIS A 319 -16.58 5.82 8.68
C HIS A 319 -16.97 6.54 7.37
N GLY A 320 -16.88 7.87 7.33
CA GLY A 320 -17.12 8.64 6.11
C GLY A 320 -16.23 8.23 4.94
N LEU A 321 -14.95 7.89 5.21
CA LEU A 321 -14.00 7.40 4.22
C LEU A 321 -14.38 5.99 3.75
N TYR A 322 -14.75 5.09 4.66
CA TYR A 322 -15.24 3.75 4.34
C TYR A 322 -16.42 3.83 3.36
N ARG A 323 -17.46 4.57 3.74
CA ARG A 323 -18.66 4.77 2.89
C ARG A 323 -18.29 5.36 1.52
N PHE A 324 -17.42 6.37 1.49
CA PHE A 324 -16.99 7.02 0.26
C PHE A 324 -16.35 6.01 -0.69
N LYS A 325 -15.35 5.27 -0.23
CA LYS A 325 -14.58 4.35 -1.08
C LYS A 325 -15.38 3.12 -1.51
N THR A 326 -16.10 2.47 -0.59
CA THR A 326 -16.90 1.27 -0.90
C THR A 326 -18.06 1.54 -1.86
N GLY A 327 -18.52 2.79 -1.96
CA GLY A 327 -19.62 3.14 -2.84
C GLY A 327 -19.26 3.18 -4.33
N PHE A 328 -17.97 3.14 -4.69
CA PHE A 328 -17.52 3.04 -6.08
C PHE A 328 -17.62 1.62 -6.66
N GLY A 329 -18.18 0.66 -5.93
CA GLY A 329 -18.54 -0.65 -6.47
C GLY A 329 -17.41 -1.66 -6.56
N GLY A 330 -16.28 -1.37 -5.88
CA GLY A 330 -15.17 -2.29 -5.77
C GLY A 330 -15.39 -3.37 -4.70
N GLN A 331 -14.56 -4.40 -4.75
CA GLN A 331 -14.48 -5.45 -3.75
C GLN A 331 -13.70 -4.95 -2.52
N VAL A 332 -14.29 -5.07 -1.34
CA VAL A 332 -13.56 -4.87 -0.08
C VAL A 332 -12.63 -6.06 0.14
N VAL A 333 -11.38 -5.73 0.44
CA VAL A 333 -10.32 -6.72 0.68
C VAL A 333 -9.73 -6.50 2.06
N HIS A 334 -9.52 -7.60 2.77
CA HIS A 334 -8.94 -7.64 4.10
C HIS A 334 -7.64 -8.45 4.07
N ARG A 335 -6.48 -7.78 4.15
CA ARG A 335 -5.18 -8.47 4.21
C ARG A 335 -4.83 -8.85 5.65
N PRO A 336 -3.99 -9.87 5.87
CA PRO A 336 -3.62 -10.30 7.22
C PRO A 336 -2.93 -9.22 8.06
N GLY A 337 -2.33 -8.20 7.42
CA GLY A 337 -1.56 -7.16 8.08
C GLY A 337 -0.08 -7.52 8.22
N SER A 338 0.65 -6.72 9.00
CA SER A 338 2.10 -6.87 9.12
C SER A 338 2.49 -8.00 10.07
N LEU A 339 3.34 -8.90 9.59
CA LEU A 339 3.93 -10.03 10.34
C LEU A 339 5.39 -9.73 10.66
N ASP A 340 5.83 -9.97 11.89
CA ASP A 340 7.22 -9.81 12.29
C ASP A 340 7.92 -11.16 12.49
N ILE A 341 9.08 -11.33 11.86
CA ILE A 341 9.99 -12.41 12.14
C ILE A 341 11.21 -11.85 12.91
N PRO A 342 11.33 -12.14 14.21
CA PRO A 342 12.42 -11.63 15.05
C PRO A 342 13.78 -12.18 14.61
N LEU A 343 14.79 -11.30 14.52
CA LEU A 343 16.18 -11.66 14.29
C LEU A 343 17.08 -11.45 15.52
N SER A 344 16.59 -10.69 16.50
CA SER A 344 17.33 -10.31 17.71
C SER A 344 16.47 -10.49 18.96
N PRO A 345 17.04 -10.90 20.12
CA PRO A 345 16.34 -10.89 21.40
C PRO A 345 15.81 -9.51 21.81
N LEU A 346 16.45 -8.45 21.32
CA LEU A 346 16.04 -7.05 21.57
C LEU A 346 14.70 -6.69 20.91
N TYR A 347 14.21 -7.51 19.99
CA TYR A 347 12.90 -7.32 19.36
C TYR A 347 11.75 -7.18 20.37
N LYS A 348 11.79 -7.95 21.48
CA LYS A 348 10.75 -7.87 22.53
C LYS A 348 10.65 -6.47 23.15
N PHE A 349 11.79 -5.82 23.38
CA PHE A 349 11.83 -4.44 23.90
C PHE A 349 11.35 -3.43 22.86
N TYR A 350 11.70 -3.64 21.60
CA TYR A 350 11.21 -2.81 20.49
C TYR A 350 9.69 -2.86 20.38
N VAL A 351 9.08 -4.05 20.40
CA VAL A 351 7.62 -4.24 20.37
C VAL A 351 6.94 -3.58 21.58
N LEU A 352 7.53 -3.72 22.76
CA LEU A 352 7.02 -3.04 23.95
C LEU A 352 7.04 -1.51 23.76
N GLY A 353 8.13 -0.96 23.23
CA GLY A 353 8.24 0.47 22.90
C GLY A 353 7.20 0.93 21.87
N GLU A 354 6.95 0.15 20.82
CA GLU A 354 5.88 0.44 19.84
C GLU A 354 4.50 0.45 20.50
N ARG A 355 4.19 -0.54 21.35
CA ARG A 355 2.90 -0.62 22.08
C ARG A 355 2.70 0.57 23.02
N LEU A 356 3.74 0.96 23.77
CA LEU A 356 3.70 2.12 24.66
C LEU A 356 3.51 3.43 23.89
N ARG A 357 4.24 3.61 22.78
CA ARG A 357 4.09 4.75 21.89
C ARG A 357 2.66 4.85 21.34
N ASN A 358 2.10 3.73 20.89
CA ASN A 358 0.73 3.68 20.36
C ASN A 358 -0.32 3.99 21.42
N PHE A 359 -0.15 3.46 22.62
CA PHE A 359 -1.00 3.78 23.75
C PHE A 359 -0.95 5.29 24.07
N TRP A 360 0.25 5.87 24.11
CA TRP A 360 0.43 7.30 24.35
C TRP A 360 -0.27 8.15 23.29
N TYR A 361 -0.01 7.87 21.99
CA TYR A 361 -0.60 8.67 20.89
C TYR A 361 -2.11 8.46 20.77
N LYS A 362 -2.61 7.23 20.89
CA LYS A 362 -4.02 6.91 20.66
C LYS A 362 -4.93 7.27 21.84
N ARG A 363 -4.40 7.30 23.08
CA ARG A 363 -5.20 7.56 24.29
C ARG A 363 -4.78 8.81 25.05
N VAL A 364 -3.51 8.89 25.45
CA VAL A 364 -3.06 9.95 26.36
C VAL A 364 -3.03 11.30 25.66
N LYS A 365 -2.44 11.39 24.47
CA LYS A 365 -2.36 12.65 23.72
C LYS A 365 -3.75 13.17 23.31
N LYS A 366 -4.69 12.29 22.95
CA LYS A 366 -6.09 12.69 22.66
C LYS A 366 -6.82 13.22 23.89
N LEU A 367 -6.65 12.57 25.06
CA LEU A 367 -7.23 13.05 26.32
C LEU A 367 -6.66 14.42 26.73
N LEU A 368 -5.34 14.62 26.57
CA LEU A 368 -4.70 15.89 26.89
C LEU A 368 -5.06 17.01 25.90
N ALA A 369 -5.42 16.68 24.67
CA ALA A 369 -5.85 17.64 23.66
C ALA A 369 -7.35 17.99 23.75
N GLY A 370 -8.10 17.43 24.69
CA GLY A 370 -9.54 17.71 24.88
C GLY A 370 -10.43 17.20 23.73
N ARG A 371 -10.00 16.15 23.06
CA ARG A 371 -10.73 15.54 21.93
C ARG A 371 -10.99 14.07 22.17
#